data_917e9b3b30a3858092e6a977de0c1630
#
_entry.id   917e9b3b30a3858092e6a977de0c1630
#
_cell.length_a   1.000
_cell.length_b   1.000
_cell.length_c   1.000
_cell.angle_alpha   90.00
_cell.angle_beta   90.00
_cell.angle_gamma   90.00
#
_symmetry.space_group_name_H-M   'P 1'
#
loop_
_entity.id
_entity.type
_entity.pdbx_description
1 polymer ?
#
loop_
_entity_poly.entity_id
_entity_poly.type
_entity_poly.pdbx_seq_one_letter_code
_entity_poly.pdbx_strand_id
1 'polypeptide(L)'
;MKKILLVDNSAVVRNVIKSLFQDTRGVKIYEASSLNEVKELVEKHIFFTVVSNLVLPDSPNFEILKLLSEKNLSTIVFSSSFEFKEETSKHKNIIEYVLKDSSGYKHIFNLISAILYCYNEEVLVVDDSSTQAERLKNMLEKLRLKVTITGNGTNALKILEENHNFKLILSDYEMPNMNGLELLKKIRVHKQYNDTPTIIITNNDTNDLKIEFYKYGANDILHKPILQEELLSKVINIFLNMKQIEDINTFNSLVDKNIITSATDSDGKIITASEAFCEISGYTKEELIGRNHNILRHPDMPESTFTDLWQTIKSGKVWKGEIKNLKKDGGFYWVKAIVEPNFSKNGEIIGFTALRYDITDKKMIEIISITDGLTQIYNRRYFDETFPKIINSAKRKNELVCFLFMDIDHFKQYNDNYGHQKGDEVLINFAKCLKDSLHRAGDLTFRLGGEEFAVVYQTETKEKAIEFANQIRENIENMKLTHEYNSASSYITASMGLICKNANDITDNVYKEADDLLYEAKRNVRNQVRVNP
;
A
#
# COMPACT_ATOMS: atom_id res chain seq x y z
N MET A 1 -11.49 12.89 23.62
CA MET A 1 -12.37 13.29 22.51
C MET A 1 -12.73 14.75 22.72
N LYS A 2 -12.37 15.62 21.76
CA LYS A 2 -12.63 17.08 21.85
C LYS A 2 -14.08 17.36 21.49
N LYS A 3 -14.79 18.12 22.33
CA LYS A 3 -16.21 18.45 22.13
C LYS A 3 -16.32 19.83 21.50
N ILE A 4 -17.02 19.96 20.39
CA ILE A 4 -17.31 21.24 19.70
C ILE A 4 -18.81 21.48 19.83
N LEU A 5 -19.20 22.70 20.17
CA LEU A 5 -20.59 23.14 20.24
C LEU A 5 -20.92 24.03 19.03
N LEU A 6 -21.92 23.62 18.26
CA LEU A 6 -22.48 24.41 17.17
C LEU A 6 -23.77 25.06 17.62
N VAL A 7 -23.80 26.37 17.62
CA VAL A 7 -24.96 27.17 18.06
C VAL A 7 -25.49 27.98 16.90
N ASP A 8 -26.60 27.56 16.34
CA ASP A 8 -27.28 28.25 15.23
C ASP A 8 -28.76 27.86 15.21
N ASN A 9 -29.63 28.81 14.96
CA ASN A 9 -31.07 28.52 14.82
C ASN A 9 -31.41 27.74 13.53
N SER A 10 -30.56 27.85 12.48
CA SER A 10 -30.70 27.13 11.22
C SER A 10 -30.14 25.71 11.31
N ALA A 11 -31.00 24.70 11.19
CA ALA A 11 -30.61 23.30 11.12
C ALA A 11 -29.71 23.03 9.88
N VAL A 12 -29.93 23.76 8.77
CA VAL A 12 -29.11 23.62 7.55
C VAL A 12 -27.67 24.02 7.85
N VAL A 13 -27.44 25.15 8.52
CA VAL A 13 -26.09 25.62 8.89
C VAL A 13 -25.39 24.60 9.79
N ARG A 14 -26.10 24.10 10.82
CA ARG A 14 -25.53 23.10 11.72
C ARG A 14 -25.16 21.81 10.98
N ASN A 15 -26.04 21.33 10.10
CA ASN A 15 -25.79 20.10 9.32
C ASN A 15 -24.60 20.25 8.36
N VAL A 16 -24.47 21.40 7.68
CA VAL A 16 -23.33 21.68 6.79
C VAL A 16 -22.02 21.65 7.59
N ILE A 17 -21.94 22.40 8.69
CA ILE A 17 -20.71 22.41 9.52
C ILE A 17 -20.43 21.00 10.07
N LYS A 18 -21.43 20.29 10.56
CA LYS A 18 -21.30 18.94 11.11
C LYS A 18 -20.75 17.96 10.06
N SER A 19 -21.20 18.03 8.81
CA SER A 19 -20.74 17.18 7.72
C SER A 19 -19.24 17.37 7.41
N LEU A 20 -18.70 18.57 7.59
CA LEU A 20 -17.27 18.85 7.39
C LEU A 20 -16.35 18.10 8.38
N PHE A 21 -16.89 17.73 9.56
CA PHE A 21 -16.14 17.02 10.61
C PHE A 21 -16.47 15.54 10.72
N GLN A 22 -17.26 14.98 9.79
CA GLN A 22 -17.77 13.61 9.86
C GLN A 22 -16.64 12.57 9.94
N ASP A 23 -15.54 12.81 9.18
CA ASP A 23 -14.38 11.94 9.12
C ASP A 23 -13.23 12.37 10.07
N THR A 24 -13.47 13.42 10.89
CA THR A 24 -12.43 13.93 11.79
C THR A 24 -12.35 13.11 13.07
N ARG A 25 -11.32 12.28 13.20
CA ARG A 25 -11.13 11.43 14.38
C ARG A 25 -10.94 12.27 15.65
N GLY A 26 -11.50 11.80 16.76
CA GLY A 26 -11.31 12.42 18.07
C GLY A 26 -12.18 13.65 18.34
N VAL A 27 -13.07 14.04 17.43
CA VAL A 27 -14.02 15.16 17.57
C VAL A 27 -15.44 14.61 17.83
N LYS A 28 -16.17 15.30 18.71
CA LYS A 28 -17.61 15.09 18.92
C LYS A 28 -18.33 16.42 18.85
N ILE A 29 -19.34 16.51 17.98
CA ILE A 29 -20.13 17.73 17.77
C ILE A 29 -21.41 17.65 18.58
N TYR A 30 -21.73 18.73 19.25
CA TYR A 30 -22.99 19.00 19.94
C TYR A 30 -23.67 20.18 19.25
N GLU A 31 -24.98 20.17 19.22
CA GLU A 31 -25.79 21.18 18.53
C GLU A 31 -26.72 21.87 19.51
N ALA A 32 -26.91 23.18 19.33
CA ALA A 32 -27.89 23.97 20.03
C ALA A 32 -28.56 24.96 19.07
N SER A 33 -29.86 25.17 19.20
CA SER A 33 -30.66 26.10 18.39
C SER A 33 -31.07 27.36 19.14
N SER A 34 -30.88 27.38 20.47
CA SER A 34 -31.30 28.42 21.39
C SER A 34 -30.31 28.65 22.53
N LEU A 35 -30.37 29.81 23.18
CA LEU A 35 -29.57 30.14 24.36
C LEU A 35 -29.87 29.16 25.52
N ASN A 36 -31.12 28.75 25.70
CA ASN A 36 -31.50 27.81 26.77
C ASN A 36 -30.82 26.44 26.55
N GLU A 37 -30.80 25.90 25.33
CA GLU A 37 -30.06 24.67 25.00
C GLU A 37 -28.57 24.81 25.28
N VAL A 38 -27.97 25.96 24.93
CA VAL A 38 -26.56 26.23 25.24
C VAL A 38 -26.30 26.18 26.73
N LYS A 39 -27.15 26.83 27.56
CA LYS A 39 -27.03 26.81 29.04
C LYS A 39 -26.99 25.38 29.58
N GLU A 40 -27.91 24.54 29.14
CA GLU A 40 -27.98 23.15 29.58
C GLU A 40 -26.71 22.35 29.15
N LEU A 41 -26.24 22.57 27.93
CA LEU A 41 -25.07 21.84 27.40
C LEU A 41 -23.77 22.24 28.07
N VAL A 42 -23.54 23.52 28.34
CA VAL A 42 -22.34 24.01 28.99
C VAL A 42 -22.26 23.67 30.49
N GLU A 43 -23.39 23.35 31.13
CA GLU A 43 -23.42 22.79 32.49
C GLU A 43 -23.03 21.30 32.51
N LYS A 44 -23.42 20.55 31.47
CA LYS A 44 -23.18 19.10 31.38
C LYS A 44 -21.84 18.74 30.75
N HIS A 45 -21.27 19.63 29.96
CA HIS A 45 -20.10 19.35 29.13
C HIS A 45 -19.09 20.50 29.12
N ILE A 46 -17.81 20.11 29.08
CA ILE A 46 -16.71 21.06 28.79
C ILE A 46 -16.47 21.02 27.28
N PHE A 47 -16.56 22.17 26.63
CA PHE A 47 -16.35 22.31 25.20
C PHE A 47 -14.93 22.81 24.90
N PHE A 48 -14.37 22.25 23.83
CA PHE A 48 -13.06 22.66 23.31
C PHE A 48 -13.16 24.00 22.59
N THR A 49 -14.18 24.18 21.77
CA THR A 49 -14.51 25.44 21.08
C THR A 49 -16.01 25.49 20.79
N VAL A 50 -16.51 26.69 20.57
CA VAL A 50 -17.90 26.96 20.20
C VAL A 50 -17.92 27.71 18.87
N VAL A 51 -18.77 27.28 17.93
CA VAL A 51 -19.12 28.07 16.75
C VAL A 51 -20.54 28.61 17.00
N SER A 52 -20.69 29.91 17.10
CA SER A 52 -21.96 30.51 17.51
C SER A 52 -22.45 31.56 16.54
N ASN A 53 -23.72 31.45 16.18
CA ASN A 53 -24.45 32.60 15.67
C ASN A 53 -24.61 33.64 16.79
N LEU A 54 -24.71 34.90 16.43
CA LEU A 54 -24.90 36.02 17.37
C LEU A 54 -26.33 36.16 17.83
N VAL A 55 -27.28 35.98 16.93
CA VAL A 55 -28.70 36.20 17.14
C VAL A 55 -29.41 34.84 17.21
N LEU A 56 -30.03 34.57 18.34
CA LEU A 56 -30.85 33.38 18.57
C LEU A 56 -32.30 33.80 18.88
N PRO A 57 -33.28 32.91 18.70
CA PRO A 57 -34.69 33.24 18.94
C PRO A 57 -34.96 33.76 20.36
N ASP A 58 -34.23 33.25 21.35
CA ASP A 58 -34.30 33.60 22.77
C ASP A 58 -33.11 34.46 23.28
N SER A 59 -32.29 34.99 22.35
CA SER A 59 -31.15 35.85 22.64
C SER A 59 -30.97 36.90 21.51
N PRO A 60 -31.90 37.81 21.35
CA PRO A 60 -31.84 38.81 20.26
C PRO A 60 -30.78 39.89 20.49
N ASN A 61 -30.34 40.14 21.73
CA ASN A 61 -29.39 41.20 22.10
C ASN A 61 -28.03 40.66 22.48
N PHE A 62 -27.58 39.55 21.86
CA PHE A 62 -26.28 38.94 22.04
C PHE A 62 -25.97 38.39 23.45
N GLU A 63 -27.01 38.05 24.26
CA GLU A 63 -26.81 37.45 25.59
C GLU A 63 -26.00 36.17 25.53
N ILE A 64 -25.98 35.51 24.39
CA ILE A 64 -25.11 34.33 24.12
C ILE A 64 -23.62 34.67 24.30
N LEU A 65 -23.15 35.83 23.82
CA LEU A 65 -21.76 36.24 23.95
C LEU A 65 -21.35 36.44 25.42
N LYS A 66 -22.25 37.01 26.22
CA LYS A 66 -22.04 37.19 27.65
C LYS A 66 -21.89 35.84 28.35
N LEU A 67 -22.78 34.91 28.10
CA LEU A 67 -22.72 33.54 28.65
C LEU A 67 -21.40 32.84 28.28
N LEU A 68 -21.03 32.84 26.99
CA LEU A 68 -19.81 32.20 26.51
C LEU A 68 -18.55 32.86 27.08
N SER A 69 -18.58 34.18 27.30
CA SER A 69 -17.49 34.93 27.92
C SER A 69 -17.36 34.61 29.42
N GLU A 70 -18.47 34.58 30.17
CA GLU A 70 -18.50 34.22 31.58
C GLU A 70 -17.98 32.78 31.84
N LYS A 71 -18.25 31.86 30.91
CA LYS A 71 -17.73 30.49 30.94
C LYS A 71 -16.34 30.32 30.33
N ASN A 72 -15.73 31.42 29.88
CA ASN A 72 -14.41 31.46 29.20
C ASN A 72 -14.28 30.42 28.07
N LEU A 73 -15.33 30.28 27.25
CA LEU A 73 -15.37 29.34 26.13
C LEU A 73 -14.81 29.98 24.87
N SER A 74 -13.75 29.42 24.31
CA SER A 74 -13.17 29.84 23.05
C SER A 74 -14.23 29.78 21.95
N THR A 75 -14.55 30.91 21.35
CA THR A 75 -15.72 31.07 20.48
C THR A 75 -15.33 31.60 19.11
N ILE A 76 -15.81 30.96 18.05
CA ILE A 76 -15.81 31.46 16.69
C ILE A 76 -17.22 31.98 16.42
N VAL A 77 -17.32 33.25 16.08
CA VAL A 77 -18.59 33.86 15.70
C VAL A 77 -18.86 33.60 14.22
N PHE A 78 -20.04 33.05 13.90
CA PHE A 78 -20.46 32.77 12.54
C PHE A 78 -21.74 33.51 12.22
N SER A 79 -21.66 34.64 11.54
CA SER A 79 -22.77 35.59 11.33
C SER A 79 -22.99 35.93 9.85
N SER A 80 -24.20 36.31 9.49
CA SER A 80 -24.56 36.73 8.13
C SER A 80 -24.22 38.20 7.80
N SER A 81 -23.82 39.01 8.80
CA SER A 81 -23.52 40.43 8.63
C SER A 81 -22.27 40.84 9.41
N PHE A 82 -21.51 41.79 8.92
CA PHE A 82 -20.38 42.43 9.62
C PHE A 82 -20.77 43.49 10.66
N GLU A 83 -22.03 43.86 10.71
CA GLU A 83 -22.52 44.98 11.53
C GLU A 83 -22.13 44.87 13.02
N PHE A 84 -21.98 43.62 13.51
CA PHE A 84 -21.78 43.35 14.93
C PHE A 84 -20.32 42.98 15.27
N LYS A 85 -19.40 43.20 14.34
CA LYS A 85 -17.97 42.83 14.52
C LYS A 85 -17.32 43.63 15.67
N GLU A 86 -17.62 44.96 15.75
CA GLU A 86 -17.09 45.81 16.80
C GLU A 86 -17.59 45.39 18.21
N GLU A 87 -18.83 44.96 18.35
CA GLU A 87 -19.38 44.48 19.62
C GLU A 87 -18.67 43.18 20.05
N THR A 88 -18.44 42.28 19.11
CA THR A 88 -17.76 41.00 19.41
C THR A 88 -16.30 41.21 19.83
N SER A 89 -15.63 42.24 19.34
CA SER A 89 -14.22 42.53 19.67
C SER A 89 -14.00 42.84 21.17
N LYS A 90 -15.05 43.24 21.88
CA LYS A 90 -15.01 43.52 23.32
C LYS A 90 -14.86 42.24 24.18
N HIS A 91 -15.13 41.05 23.61
CA HIS A 91 -15.08 39.79 24.31
C HIS A 91 -13.76 39.04 24.06
N LYS A 92 -12.99 38.82 25.14
CA LYS A 92 -11.64 38.22 25.06
C LYS A 92 -11.64 36.76 24.59
N ASN A 93 -12.75 36.02 24.79
CA ASN A 93 -12.91 34.62 24.41
C ASN A 93 -13.20 34.40 22.92
N ILE A 94 -13.41 35.47 22.14
CA ILE A 94 -13.67 35.36 20.71
C ILE A 94 -12.34 35.20 19.98
N ILE A 95 -12.23 34.08 19.24
CA ILE A 95 -11.08 33.78 18.39
C ILE A 95 -11.18 34.59 17.11
N GLU A 96 -12.29 34.46 16.40
CA GLU A 96 -12.49 35.06 15.09
C GLU A 96 -13.97 35.30 14.79
N TYR A 97 -14.21 36.26 13.89
CA TYR A 97 -15.52 36.58 13.32
C TYR A 97 -15.56 36.15 11.86
N VAL A 98 -16.42 35.20 11.54
CA VAL A 98 -16.53 34.62 10.19
C VAL A 98 -17.91 34.90 9.60
N LEU A 99 -17.96 35.28 8.32
CA LEU A 99 -19.23 35.45 7.60
C LEU A 99 -19.83 34.12 7.15
N LYS A 100 -21.18 34.05 7.15
CA LYS A 100 -21.96 32.92 6.62
C LYS A 100 -22.07 33.02 5.09
N ASP A 101 -20.96 32.76 4.41
CA ASP A 101 -20.92 32.62 2.95
C ASP A 101 -20.27 31.29 2.55
N SER A 102 -20.15 31.04 1.25
CA SER A 102 -19.55 29.80 0.73
C SER A 102 -18.10 29.57 1.18
N SER A 103 -17.35 30.65 1.43
CA SER A 103 -15.96 30.61 1.91
C SER A 103 -15.89 30.41 3.42
N GLY A 104 -16.84 30.96 4.15
CA GLY A 104 -16.87 30.93 5.62
C GLY A 104 -16.98 29.52 6.20
N TYR A 105 -17.72 28.63 5.58
CA TYR A 105 -17.80 27.22 6.03
C TYR A 105 -16.45 26.54 5.96
N LYS A 106 -15.72 26.71 4.84
CA LYS A 106 -14.38 26.16 4.66
C LYS A 106 -13.39 26.80 5.64
N HIS A 107 -13.54 28.10 5.87
CA HIS A 107 -12.70 28.83 6.82
C HIS A 107 -12.88 28.32 8.26
N ILE A 108 -14.12 28.10 8.72
CA ILE A 108 -14.41 27.50 10.03
C ILE A 108 -13.75 26.12 10.16
N PHE A 109 -13.88 25.26 9.14
CA PHE A 109 -13.25 23.94 9.12
C PHE A 109 -11.73 24.04 9.27
N ASN A 110 -11.08 24.91 8.49
CA ASN A 110 -9.64 25.15 8.55
C ASN A 110 -9.21 25.68 9.91
N LEU A 111 -9.92 26.66 10.45
CA LEU A 111 -9.63 27.26 11.75
C LEU A 111 -9.71 26.23 12.88
N ILE A 112 -10.80 25.47 12.96
CA ILE A 112 -10.96 24.44 13.98
C ILE A 112 -9.94 23.32 13.78
N SER A 113 -9.66 22.90 12.56
CA SER A 113 -8.64 21.90 12.24
C SER A 113 -7.24 22.35 12.68
N ALA A 114 -6.91 23.62 12.47
CA ALA A 114 -5.67 24.21 12.95
C ALA A 114 -5.60 24.24 14.48
N ILE A 115 -6.68 24.69 15.16
CA ILE A 115 -6.73 24.74 16.62
C ILE A 115 -6.62 23.32 17.24
N LEU A 116 -7.23 22.32 16.59
CA LEU A 116 -7.12 20.92 17.02
C LEU A 116 -5.69 20.38 16.89
N TYR A 117 -5.01 20.71 15.79
CA TYR A 117 -3.64 20.31 15.50
C TYR A 117 -2.63 21.03 16.41
N CYS A 118 -2.77 22.37 16.57
CA CYS A 118 -1.84 23.15 17.39
C CYS A 118 -2.15 23.13 18.91
N TYR A 119 -3.11 22.34 19.34
CA TYR A 119 -3.52 22.29 20.75
C TYR A 119 -2.35 21.91 21.68
N ASN A 120 -2.01 22.79 22.61
CA ASN A 120 -0.92 22.65 23.56
C ASN A 120 0.50 22.70 22.93
N GLU A 121 0.62 23.01 21.64
CA GLU A 121 1.93 23.19 21.00
C GLU A 121 2.63 24.43 21.55
N GLU A 122 3.95 24.38 21.61
CA GLU A 122 4.77 25.43 22.21
C GLU A 122 5.20 26.45 21.16
N VAL A 123 5.06 27.73 21.52
CA VAL A 123 5.42 28.89 20.70
C VAL A 123 6.35 29.80 21.49
N LEU A 124 7.45 30.22 20.87
CA LEU A 124 8.38 31.19 21.45
C LEU A 124 8.10 32.58 20.86
N VAL A 125 7.88 33.55 21.74
CA VAL A 125 7.75 34.97 21.38
C VAL A 125 8.99 35.71 21.91
N VAL A 126 9.69 36.40 21.01
CA VAL A 126 10.90 37.15 21.26
C VAL A 126 10.64 38.62 20.95
N ASP A 127 10.48 39.45 21.95
CA ASP A 127 10.20 40.89 21.81
C ASP A 127 10.74 41.62 23.08
N ASP A 128 11.51 42.66 22.88
CA ASP A 128 12.11 43.43 23.99
C ASP A 128 11.08 44.29 24.74
N SER A 129 9.94 44.55 24.13
CA SER A 129 8.78 45.16 24.77
C SER A 129 7.90 44.11 25.47
N SER A 130 7.99 44.05 26.81
CA SER A 130 7.15 43.15 27.61
C SER A 130 5.65 43.33 27.33
N THR A 131 5.20 44.55 27.08
CA THR A 131 3.79 44.85 26.76
C THR A 131 3.36 44.24 25.41
N GLN A 132 4.23 44.31 24.39
CA GLN A 132 3.95 43.69 23.09
C GLN A 132 4.00 42.16 23.17
N ALA A 133 5.02 41.62 23.83
CA ALA A 133 5.13 40.18 24.05
C ALA A 133 3.90 39.59 24.75
N GLU A 134 3.41 40.23 25.82
CA GLU A 134 2.18 39.81 26.51
C GLU A 134 0.94 39.96 25.63
N ARG A 135 0.86 40.98 24.80
CA ARG A 135 -0.23 41.15 23.85
C ARG A 135 -0.25 40.01 22.82
N LEU A 136 0.92 39.66 22.23
CA LEU A 136 1.07 38.53 21.31
C LEU A 136 0.71 37.20 21.96
N LYS A 137 1.20 36.97 23.17
CA LYS A 137 0.84 35.79 23.98
C LYS A 137 -0.67 35.66 24.14
N ASN A 138 -1.36 36.71 24.58
CA ASN A 138 -2.81 36.71 24.75
C ASN A 138 -3.56 36.40 23.46
N MET A 139 -3.05 36.87 22.29
CA MET A 139 -3.64 36.52 20.98
C MET A 139 -3.43 35.06 20.61
N LEU A 140 -2.23 34.52 20.81
CA LEU A 140 -1.86 33.14 20.46
C LEU A 140 -2.52 32.10 21.39
N GLU A 141 -2.68 32.43 22.67
CA GLU A 141 -3.36 31.55 23.63
C GLU A 141 -4.84 31.34 23.31
N LYS A 142 -5.47 32.20 22.50
CA LYS A 142 -6.82 31.97 21.95
C LYS A 142 -6.88 30.73 21.07
N LEU A 143 -5.77 30.38 20.37
CA LEU A 143 -5.61 29.16 19.60
C LEU A 143 -5.23 27.96 20.48
N ARG A 144 -5.24 28.09 21.81
CA ARG A 144 -4.83 27.03 22.77
C ARG A 144 -3.35 26.65 22.69
N LEU A 145 -2.51 27.55 22.19
CA LEU A 145 -1.05 27.41 22.19
C LEU A 145 -0.47 27.68 23.57
N LYS A 146 0.68 27.08 23.88
CA LYS A 146 1.51 27.40 25.04
C LYS A 146 2.56 28.40 24.62
N VAL A 147 2.55 29.59 25.21
CA VAL A 147 3.42 30.65 24.77
C VAL A 147 4.48 30.97 25.84
N THR A 148 5.75 30.83 25.44
CA THR A 148 6.91 31.27 26.19
C THR A 148 7.39 32.62 25.66
N ILE A 149 7.67 33.58 26.54
CA ILE A 149 8.12 34.93 26.18
C ILE A 149 9.57 35.10 26.61
N THR A 150 10.35 35.78 25.77
CA THR A 150 11.70 36.26 26.14
C THR A 150 11.97 37.62 25.51
N GLY A 151 12.77 38.45 26.19
CA GLY A 151 13.01 39.83 25.79
C GLY A 151 14.22 40.05 24.87
N ASN A 152 14.94 39.02 24.44
CA ASN A 152 16.09 39.20 23.54
C ASN A 152 16.50 37.90 22.85
N GLY A 153 17.21 38.04 21.72
CA GLY A 153 17.66 36.91 20.90
C GLY A 153 18.66 35.97 21.59
N THR A 154 19.50 36.47 22.50
CA THR A 154 20.46 35.60 23.21
C THR A 154 19.77 34.65 24.17
N ASN A 155 18.77 35.10 24.88
CA ASN A 155 17.97 34.26 25.76
C ASN A 155 17.08 33.30 24.92
N ALA A 156 16.57 33.77 23.79
CA ALA A 156 15.82 32.90 22.89
C ALA A 156 16.64 31.67 22.43
N LEU A 157 17.90 31.85 22.06
CA LEU A 157 18.79 30.75 21.70
C LEU A 157 19.01 29.78 22.86
N LYS A 158 19.22 30.26 24.07
CA LYS A 158 19.35 29.40 25.28
C LYS A 158 18.08 28.57 25.51
N ILE A 159 16.90 29.21 25.41
CA ILE A 159 15.61 28.52 25.57
C ILE A 159 15.46 27.45 24.51
N LEU A 160 15.85 27.72 23.25
CA LEU A 160 15.80 26.75 22.14
C LEU A 160 16.81 25.60 22.33
N GLU A 161 17.94 25.84 22.95
CA GLU A 161 18.94 24.81 23.31
C GLU A 161 18.43 23.88 24.43
N GLU A 162 17.67 24.41 25.38
CA GLU A 162 17.11 23.66 26.51
C GLU A 162 15.81 22.90 26.10
N ASN A 163 15.04 23.46 25.19
CA ASN A 163 13.77 22.91 24.74
C ASN A 163 13.63 23.03 23.21
N HIS A 164 13.67 21.90 22.54
CA HIS A 164 13.59 21.82 21.06
C HIS A 164 12.16 21.64 20.52
N ASN A 165 11.13 21.66 21.39
CA ASN A 165 9.75 21.34 21.02
C ASN A 165 8.94 22.52 20.48
N PHE A 166 9.53 23.71 20.38
CA PHE A 166 8.84 24.86 19.81
C PHE A 166 8.44 24.62 18.36
N LYS A 167 7.16 24.80 18.07
CA LYS A 167 6.57 24.62 16.74
C LYS A 167 6.47 25.92 15.95
N LEU A 168 6.69 27.06 16.59
CA LEU A 168 6.65 28.37 15.96
C LEU A 168 7.48 29.35 16.79
N ILE A 169 8.18 30.24 16.12
CA ILE A 169 8.91 31.37 16.72
C ILE A 169 8.35 32.66 16.13
N LEU A 170 7.97 33.60 16.99
CA LEU A 170 7.69 34.98 16.60
C LEU A 170 8.82 35.85 17.15
N SER A 171 9.49 36.60 16.27
CA SER A 171 10.61 37.46 16.71
C SER A 171 10.40 38.88 16.23
N ASP A 172 10.50 39.82 17.17
CA ASP A 172 10.69 41.22 16.79
C ASP A 172 12.00 41.37 16.01
N TYR A 173 11.98 42.21 14.99
CA TYR A 173 13.18 42.57 14.24
C TYR A 173 14.06 43.54 15.04
N GLU A 174 13.44 44.57 15.66
CA GLU A 174 14.12 45.67 16.32
C GLU A 174 14.40 45.37 17.77
N MET A 175 15.41 44.55 18.05
CA MET A 175 15.84 44.20 19.38
C MET A 175 17.29 44.66 19.65
N PRO A 176 17.61 45.05 20.90
CA PRO A 176 18.98 45.39 21.26
C PRO A 176 19.92 44.18 21.25
N ASN A 177 21.20 44.42 20.91
CA ASN A 177 22.30 43.44 20.84
C ASN A 177 22.21 42.36 19.79
N MET A 178 21.04 41.83 19.50
CA MET A 178 20.80 40.82 18.44
C MET A 178 19.41 41.10 17.85
N ASN A 179 19.38 41.55 16.63
CA ASN A 179 18.11 41.78 15.94
C ASN A 179 17.46 40.46 15.45
N GLY A 180 16.19 40.53 15.06
CA GLY A 180 15.43 39.33 14.65
C GLY A 180 16.01 38.59 13.42
N LEU A 181 16.70 39.30 12.52
CA LEU A 181 17.36 38.67 11.37
C LEU A 181 18.61 37.89 11.77
N GLU A 182 19.41 38.46 12.72
CA GLU A 182 20.56 37.76 13.25
C GLU A 182 20.16 36.50 14.04
N LEU A 183 19.06 36.60 14.80
CA LEU A 183 18.46 35.47 15.50
C LEU A 183 18.02 34.40 14.48
N LEU A 184 17.28 34.77 13.43
CA LEU A 184 16.85 33.87 12.37
C LEU A 184 18.04 33.15 11.72
N LYS A 185 19.10 33.87 11.35
CA LYS A 185 20.32 33.29 10.76
C LYS A 185 20.91 32.20 11.69
N LYS A 186 20.96 32.45 13.00
CA LYS A 186 21.47 31.48 13.99
C LYS A 186 20.54 30.27 14.13
N ILE A 187 19.23 30.47 14.15
CA ILE A 187 18.23 29.39 14.15
C ILE A 187 18.43 28.47 12.94
N ARG A 188 18.59 29.00 11.74
CA ARG A 188 18.71 28.20 10.50
C ARG A 188 20.00 27.39 10.37
N VAL A 189 21.02 27.71 11.12
CA VAL A 189 22.29 26.94 11.15
C VAL A 189 22.23 25.76 12.13
N HIS A 190 21.32 25.78 13.09
CA HIS A 190 21.28 24.78 14.16
C HIS A 190 20.43 23.56 13.80
N LYS A 191 21.00 22.35 13.80
CA LYS A 191 20.37 21.12 13.31
C LYS A 191 19.05 20.72 13.98
N GLN A 192 18.84 21.09 15.24
CA GLN A 192 17.70 20.61 16.03
C GLN A 192 16.43 21.47 15.88
N TYR A 193 16.57 22.73 15.45
CA TYR A 193 15.45 23.67 15.32
C TYR A 193 15.52 24.54 14.06
N ASN A 194 16.38 24.19 13.10
CA ASN A 194 16.54 24.92 11.83
C ASN A 194 15.26 24.98 10.99
N ASP A 195 14.39 23.99 11.11
CA ASP A 195 13.13 23.90 10.36
C ASP A 195 11.94 24.52 11.11
N THR A 196 12.14 25.02 12.35
CA THR A 196 11.06 25.63 13.10
C THR A 196 10.56 26.89 12.39
N PRO A 197 9.27 26.95 12.03
CA PRO A 197 8.70 28.14 11.41
C PRO A 197 8.94 29.40 12.22
N THR A 198 9.32 30.46 11.53
CA THR A 198 9.64 31.74 12.17
C THR A 198 8.92 32.88 11.46
N ILE A 199 8.18 33.69 12.22
CA ILE A 199 7.54 34.94 11.76
C ILE A 199 8.37 36.10 12.31
N ILE A 200 8.77 37.01 11.43
CA ILE A 200 9.45 38.25 11.83
C ILE A 200 8.42 39.37 11.96
N ILE A 201 8.52 40.14 13.03
CA ILE A 201 7.65 41.29 13.31
C ILE A 201 8.49 42.55 13.15
N THR A 202 8.03 43.53 12.40
CA THR A 202 8.82 44.75 12.14
C THR A 202 7.95 45.98 11.92
N ASN A 203 8.51 47.18 12.21
CA ASN A 203 7.95 48.47 11.81
C ASN A 203 8.35 48.87 10.37
N ASN A 204 9.40 48.24 9.83
CA ASN A 204 9.99 48.58 8.55
C ASN A 204 9.35 47.82 7.40
N ASP A 205 8.79 48.53 6.43
CA ASP A 205 8.06 47.95 5.30
C ASP A 205 8.84 48.03 3.98
N THR A 206 10.17 48.10 4.02
CA THR A 206 10.98 48.14 2.80
C THR A 206 11.04 46.78 2.13
N ASN A 207 10.91 46.78 0.78
CA ASN A 207 10.95 45.54 -0.01
C ASN A 207 12.30 44.81 0.15
N ASP A 208 13.40 45.54 0.25
CA ASP A 208 14.75 44.95 0.40
C ASP A 208 14.85 44.12 1.69
N LEU A 209 14.32 44.64 2.78
CA LEU A 209 14.33 43.95 4.07
C LEU A 209 13.42 42.70 4.05
N LYS A 210 12.26 42.78 3.41
CA LYS A 210 11.36 41.63 3.22
C LYS A 210 12.04 40.51 2.43
N ILE A 211 12.72 40.88 1.32
CA ILE A 211 13.47 39.91 0.51
C ILE A 211 14.57 39.24 1.35
N GLU A 212 15.25 40.03 2.19
CA GLU A 212 16.29 39.51 3.06
C GLU A 212 15.73 38.52 4.09
N PHE A 213 14.61 38.80 4.75
CA PHE A 213 13.96 37.88 5.68
C PHE A 213 13.60 36.55 5.01
N TYR A 214 12.95 36.58 3.86
CA TYR A 214 12.61 35.34 3.14
C TYR A 214 13.84 34.59 2.64
N LYS A 215 14.88 35.29 2.18
CA LYS A 215 16.15 34.68 1.75
C LYS A 215 16.83 33.92 2.87
N TYR A 216 16.71 34.39 4.11
CA TYR A 216 17.25 33.70 5.29
C TYR A 216 16.25 32.76 5.94
N GLY A 217 15.11 32.49 5.32
CA GLY A 217 14.19 31.42 5.71
C GLY A 217 13.12 31.83 6.71
N ALA A 218 12.74 33.11 6.78
CA ALA A 218 11.49 33.50 7.45
C ALA A 218 10.30 32.89 6.73
N ASN A 219 9.35 32.35 7.48
CA ASN A 219 8.14 31.76 6.93
C ASN A 219 7.07 32.82 6.62
N ASP A 220 7.06 33.90 7.40
CA ASP A 220 6.19 35.04 7.16
C ASP A 220 6.70 36.30 7.88
N ILE A 221 6.07 37.46 7.60
CA ILE A 221 6.38 38.77 8.16
C ILE A 221 5.09 39.42 8.62
N LEU A 222 5.14 40.07 9.78
CA LEU A 222 4.05 40.87 10.34
C LEU A 222 4.50 42.34 10.51
N HIS A 223 3.64 43.27 10.14
CA HIS A 223 3.90 44.68 10.33
C HIS A 223 3.20 45.23 11.57
N LYS A 224 3.92 46.05 12.33
CA LYS A 224 3.31 46.81 13.44
C LYS A 224 2.52 48.00 12.91
N PRO A 225 1.30 48.30 13.39
CA PRO A 225 0.62 47.66 14.51
C PRO A 225 -0.01 46.31 14.13
N ILE A 226 0.26 45.25 14.92
CA ILE A 226 -0.21 43.90 14.64
C ILE A 226 -1.71 43.82 14.86
N LEU A 227 -2.43 43.40 13.82
CA LEU A 227 -3.84 43.06 13.89
C LEU A 227 -4.00 41.59 14.31
N GLN A 228 -4.90 41.34 15.26
CA GLN A 228 -5.15 39.99 15.74
C GLN A 228 -5.50 39.03 14.61
N GLU A 229 -6.39 39.46 13.71
CA GLU A 229 -6.86 38.63 12.59
C GLU A 229 -5.71 38.25 11.65
N GLU A 230 -4.79 39.18 11.37
CA GLU A 230 -3.62 38.92 10.52
C GLU A 230 -2.69 37.91 11.18
N LEU A 231 -2.35 38.12 12.47
CA LEU A 231 -1.50 37.19 13.23
C LEU A 231 -2.11 35.78 13.24
N LEU A 232 -3.39 35.67 13.64
CA LEU A 232 -4.04 34.36 13.73
C LEU A 232 -4.12 33.67 12.37
N SER A 233 -4.44 34.41 11.30
CA SER A 233 -4.48 33.84 9.94
C SER A 233 -3.13 33.28 9.52
N LYS A 234 -2.02 34.02 9.73
CA LYS A 234 -0.66 33.54 9.39
C LYS A 234 -0.26 32.31 10.21
N VAL A 235 -0.53 32.33 11.52
CA VAL A 235 -0.25 31.22 12.42
C VAL A 235 -1.05 29.98 12.03
N ILE A 236 -2.35 30.13 11.74
CA ILE A 236 -3.22 29.04 11.27
C ILE A 236 -2.70 28.42 9.99
N ASN A 237 -2.30 29.24 9.00
CA ASN A 237 -1.74 28.75 7.74
C ASN A 237 -0.43 27.98 7.94
N ILE A 238 0.44 28.42 8.84
CA ILE A 238 1.67 27.69 9.18
C ILE A 238 1.32 26.32 9.77
N PHE A 239 0.43 26.24 10.74
CA PHE A 239 0.06 24.96 11.36
C PHE A 239 -0.70 24.02 10.39
N LEU A 240 -1.53 24.56 9.49
CA LEU A 240 -2.19 23.76 8.45
C LEU A 240 -1.17 23.18 7.45
N ASN A 241 -0.17 23.96 7.04
CA ASN A 241 0.90 23.49 6.17
C ASN A 241 1.75 22.40 6.86
N MET A 242 2.10 22.61 8.14
CA MET A 242 2.80 21.60 8.94
C MET A 242 2.03 20.28 9.01
N LYS A 243 0.72 20.36 9.29
CA LYS A 243 -0.17 19.20 9.32
C LYS A 243 -0.19 18.47 7.96
N GLN A 244 -0.31 19.21 6.86
CA GLN A 244 -0.30 18.61 5.53
C GLN A 244 1.02 17.89 5.22
N ILE A 245 2.15 18.48 5.61
CA ILE A 245 3.48 17.85 5.45
C ILE A 245 3.56 16.57 6.30
N GLU A 246 3.09 16.60 7.53
CA GLU A 246 3.06 15.43 8.42
C GLU A 246 2.16 14.31 7.89
N ASP A 247 0.96 14.66 7.40
CA ASP A 247 0.03 13.71 6.77
C ASP A 247 0.66 13.06 5.53
N ILE A 248 1.33 13.84 4.67
CA ILE A 248 2.05 13.35 3.48
C ILE A 248 3.21 12.43 3.89
N ASN A 249 4.02 12.82 4.88
CA ASN A 249 5.14 12.01 5.35
C ASN A 249 4.65 10.68 5.96
N THR A 250 3.57 10.73 6.72
CA THR A 250 2.92 9.55 7.29
C THR A 250 2.42 8.62 6.18
N PHE A 251 1.73 9.18 5.19
CA PHE A 251 1.26 8.42 4.03
C PHE A 251 2.42 7.79 3.26
N ASN A 252 3.46 8.57 2.95
CA ASN A 252 4.66 8.07 2.26
C ASN A 252 5.34 6.94 3.04
N SER A 253 5.45 7.07 4.37
CA SER A 253 5.99 6.01 5.23
C SER A 253 5.15 4.74 5.19
N LEU A 254 3.81 4.86 5.19
CA LEU A 254 2.91 3.72 5.05
C LEU A 254 3.05 3.04 3.69
N VAL A 255 3.19 3.81 2.61
CA VAL A 255 3.43 3.30 1.27
C VAL A 255 4.78 2.58 1.21
N ASP A 256 5.85 3.20 1.72
CA ASP A 256 7.21 2.64 1.70
C ASP A 256 7.29 1.28 2.44
N LYS A 257 6.61 1.17 3.58
CA LYS A 257 6.60 -0.05 4.40
C LYS A 257 5.69 -1.18 3.90
N ASN A 258 4.61 -0.85 3.19
CA ASN A 258 3.57 -1.86 2.90
C ASN A 258 3.40 -2.15 1.42
N ILE A 259 3.91 -1.29 0.55
CA ILE A 259 3.71 -1.42 -0.90
C ILE A 259 5.06 -1.64 -1.58
N ILE A 260 5.15 -2.73 -2.32
CA ILE A 260 6.36 -3.09 -3.05
C ILE A 260 6.50 -2.18 -4.27
N THR A 261 7.30 -1.12 -4.14
CA THR A 261 7.55 -0.14 -5.22
C THR A 261 9.03 0.00 -5.53
N SER A 262 9.30 0.37 -6.76
CA SER A 262 10.63 0.81 -7.18
C SER A 262 10.52 1.78 -8.35
N ALA A 263 11.48 2.70 -8.48
CA ALA A 263 11.64 3.48 -9.69
C ALA A 263 13.04 3.26 -10.29
N THR A 264 13.13 3.41 -11.60
CA THR A 264 14.38 3.28 -12.36
C THR A 264 14.60 4.50 -13.23
N ASP A 265 15.84 4.69 -13.67
CA ASP A 265 16.16 5.57 -14.79
C ASP A 265 15.68 4.96 -16.13
N SER A 266 15.94 5.66 -17.24
CA SER A 266 15.59 5.20 -18.60
C SER A 266 16.34 3.93 -19.03
N ASP A 267 17.46 3.60 -18.39
CA ASP A 267 18.28 2.40 -18.66
C ASP A 267 17.88 1.20 -17.77
N GLY A 268 16.90 1.39 -16.86
CA GLY A 268 16.40 0.36 -15.97
C GLY A 268 17.26 0.16 -14.71
N LYS A 269 18.15 1.11 -14.37
CA LYS A 269 18.85 1.11 -13.09
C LYS A 269 17.95 1.64 -11.98
N ILE A 270 17.87 0.93 -10.89
CA ILE A 270 17.04 1.27 -9.74
C ILE A 270 17.54 2.57 -9.09
N ILE A 271 16.68 3.59 -9.00
CA ILE A 271 16.95 4.87 -8.34
C ILE A 271 16.23 4.98 -7.00
N THR A 272 15.09 4.27 -6.84
CA THR A 272 14.39 4.15 -5.56
C THR A 272 13.88 2.73 -5.36
N ALA A 273 13.81 2.31 -4.10
CA ALA A 273 13.26 1.03 -3.67
C ALA A 273 12.55 1.23 -2.34
N SER A 274 11.31 0.72 -2.21
CA SER A 274 10.57 0.75 -0.95
C SER A 274 11.14 -0.23 0.08
N GLU A 275 10.87 0.01 1.37
CA GLU A 275 11.22 -0.91 2.45
C GLU A 275 10.57 -2.29 2.21
N ALA A 276 9.29 -2.32 1.80
CA ALA A 276 8.59 -3.55 1.42
C ALA A 276 9.29 -4.30 0.26
N PHE A 277 9.89 -3.59 -0.70
CA PHE A 277 10.63 -4.22 -1.79
C PHE A 277 11.96 -4.82 -1.31
N CYS A 278 12.64 -4.16 -0.40
CA CYS A 278 13.85 -4.68 0.24
C CYS A 278 13.52 -5.95 1.04
N GLU A 279 12.44 -5.91 1.83
CA GLU A 279 12.02 -7.02 2.68
C GLU A 279 11.66 -8.28 1.87
N ILE A 280 10.82 -8.15 0.84
CA ILE A 280 10.40 -9.32 0.05
C ILE A 280 11.56 -9.91 -0.77
N SER A 281 12.46 -9.07 -1.28
CA SER A 281 13.59 -9.50 -2.12
C SER A 281 14.80 -9.99 -1.33
N GLY A 282 14.93 -9.58 -0.05
CA GLY A 282 16.07 -9.88 0.81
C GLY A 282 17.32 -9.03 0.54
N TYR A 283 17.23 -8.03 -0.34
CA TYR A 283 18.33 -7.09 -0.61
C TYR A 283 18.15 -5.82 0.20
N THR A 284 19.26 -5.20 0.62
CA THR A 284 19.19 -3.86 1.22
C THR A 284 19.00 -2.79 0.14
N LYS A 285 18.59 -1.60 0.56
CA LYS A 285 18.38 -0.46 -0.35
C LYS A 285 19.68 -0.08 -1.06
N GLU A 286 20.81 -0.09 -0.35
CA GLU A 286 22.14 0.22 -0.86
C GLU A 286 22.62 -0.80 -1.90
N GLU A 287 22.21 -2.06 -1.76
CA GLU A 287 22.54 -3.12 -2.72
C GLU A 287 21.71 -3.03 -4.00
N LEU A 288 20.49 -2.49 -3.92
CA LEU A 288 19.58 -2.34 -5.06
C LEU A 288 19.84 -1.08 -5.87
N ILE A 289 20.11 0.06 -5.22
CA ILE A 289 20.28 1.35 -5.90
C ILE A 289 21.47 1.29 -6.87
N GLY A 290 21.24 1.76 -8.09
CA GLY A 290 22.22 1.74 -9.18
C GLY A 290 22.36 0.39 -9.90
N ARG A 291 21.74 -0.67 -9.40
CA ARG A 291 21.71 -1.98 -10.09
C ARG A 291 20.57 -2.05 -11.09
N ASN A 292 20.76 -2.86 -12.12
CA ASN A 292 19.66 -3.16 -13.04
C ASN A 292 18.68 -4.16 -12.40
N HIS A 293 17.40 -4.03 -12.69
CA HIS A 293 16.34 -4.90 -12.17
C HIS A 293 16.52 -6.39 -12.50
N ASN A 294 17.38 -6.73 -13.47
CA ASN A 294 17.65 -8.12 -13.85
C ASN A 294 18.30 -8.95 -12.72
N ILE A 295 18.85 -8.32 -11.68
CA ILE A 295 19.37 -9.00 -10.47
C ILE A 295 18.31 -9.90 -9.80
N LEU A 296 17.02 -9.58 -9.98
CA LEU A 296 15.90 -10.31 -9.40
C LEU A 296 15.27 -11.33 -10.35
N ARG A 297 15.80 -11.48 -11.57
CA ARG A 297 15.18 -12.32 -12.59
C ARG A 297 15.31 -13.80 -12.24
N HIS A 298 14.16 -14.48 -12.11
CA HIS A 298 14.14 -15.93 -11.91
C HIS A 298 14.41 -16.65 -13.24
N PRO A 299 15.26 -17.72 -13.25
CA PRO A 299 15.58 -18.47 -14.50
C PRO A 299 14.36 -19.08 -15.20
N ASP A 300 13.33 -19.50 -14.44
CA ASP A 300 12.11 -20.10 -15.02
C ASP A 300 11.23 -19.10 -15.78
N MET A 301 11.50 -17.79 -15.69
CA MET A 301 10.69 -16.81 -16.41
C MET A 301 11.07 -16.72 -17.87
N PRO A 302 10.08 -16.87 -18.79
CA PRO A 302 10.34 -16.76 -20.21
C PRO A 302 10.94 -15.41 -20.61
N GLU A 303 11.91 -15.42 -21.50
CA GLU A 303 12.54 -14.19 -22.00
C GLU A 303 11.54 -13.26 -22.70
N SER A 304 10.54 -13.86 -23.36
CA SER A 304 9.43 -13.14 -23.99
C SER A 304 8.67 -12.22 -23.07
N THR A 305 8.52 -12.57 -21.79
CA THR A 305 7.85 -11.72 -20.78
C THR A 305 8.59 -10.40 -20.59
N PHE A 306 9.92 -10.44 -20.52
CA PHE A 306 10.72 -9.23 -20.32
C PHE A 306 10.86 -8.43 -21.62
N THR A 307 10.88 -9.09 -22.77
CA THR A 307 10.84 -8.45 -24.08
C THR A 307 9.53 -7.66 -24.26
N ASP A 308 8.40 -8.26 -23.96
CA ASP A 308 7.08 -7.62 -23.99
C ASP A 308 7.02 -6.43 -23.02
N LEU A 309 7.52 -6.62 -21.78
CA LEU A 309 7.59 -5.55 -20.78
C LEU A 309 8.36 -4.35 -21.35
N TRP A 310 9.58 -4.54 -21.80
CA TRP A 310 10.43 -3.45 -22.29
C TRP A 310 9.88 -2.77 -23.53
N GLN A 311 9.33 -3.52 -24.47
CA GLN A 311 8.67 -2.96 -25.66
C GLN A 311 7.48 -2.09 -25.27
N THR A 312 6.65 -2.55 -24.35
CA THR A 312 5.47 -1.83 -23.91
C THR A 312 5.84 -0.52 -23.20
N ILE A 313 6.71 -0.56 -22.18
CA ILE A 313 7.02 0.66 -21.41
C ILE A 313 7.85 1.68 -22.19
N LYS A 314 8.74 1.23 -23.07
CA LYS A 314 9.49 2.14 -23.98
C LYS A 314 8.59 2.78 -25.04
N SER A 315 7.44 2.17 -25.37
CA SER A 315 6.44 2.79 -26.24
C SER A 315 5.56 3.82 -25.52
N GLY A 316 5.83 4.11 -24.23
CA GLY A 316 5.05 5.05 -23.43
C GLY A 316 3.77 4.47 -22.83
N LYS A 317 3.60 3.15 -22.86
CA LYS A 317 2.41 2.45 -22.35
C LYS A 317 2.69 1.76 -21.01
N VAL A 318 1.61 1.54 -20.25
CA VAL A 318 1.65 0.80 -18.99
C VAL A 318 1.70 -0.70 -19.28
N TRP A 319 2.66 -1.40 -18.70
CA TRP A 319 2.72 -2.86 -18.73
C TRP A 319 2.13 -3.47 -17.46
N LYS A 320 1.44 -4.60 -17.60
CA LYS A 320 0.87 -5.38 -16.50
C LYS A 320 1.12 -6.86 -16.71
N GLY A 321 1.67 -7.53 -15.69
CA GLY A 321 1.95 -8.95 -15.78
C GLY A 321 2.32 -9.59 -14.45
N GLU A 322 2.47 -10.91 -14.45
CA GLU A 322 2.94 -11.67 -13.29
C GLU A 322 4.40 -12.08 -13.52
N ILE A 323 5.24 -11.86 -12.52
CA ILE A 323 6.67 -12.13 -12.58
C ILE A 323 7.07 -12.97 -11.37
N LYS A 324 7.81 -14.06 -11.65
CA LYS A 324 8.54 -14.82 -10.63
C LYS A 324 9.91 -14.20 -10.47
N ASN A 325 10.27 -13.81 -9.27
CA ASN A 325 11.55 -13.21 -8.92
C ASN A 325 12.38 -14.12 -8.02
N LEU A 326 13.69 -13.96 -8.09
CA LEU A 326 14.67 -14.61 -7.23
C LEU A 326 14.94 -13.71 -6.01
N LYS A 327 14.98 -14.29 -4.81
CA LYS A 327 15.45 -13.62 -3.59
C LYS A 327 16.96 -13.72 -3.47
N LYS A 328 17.56 -12.87 -2.65
CA LYS A 328 19.00 -12.89 -2.35
C LYS A 328 19.48 -14.22 -1.76
N ASP A 329 18.66 -14.90 -0.97
CA ASP A 329 18.95 -16.19 -0.35
C ASP A 329 18.77 -17.40 -1.27
N GLY A 330 18.39 -17.18 -2.53
CA GLY A 330 18.10 -18.24 -3.51
C GLY A 330 16.64 -18.70 -3.51
N GLY A 331 15.81 -18.23 -2.59
CA GLY A 331 14.34 -18.41 -2.63
C GLY A 331 13.70 -17.64 -3.77
N PHE A 332 12.39 -17.76 -3.91
CA PHE A 332 11.64 -17.03 -4.93
C PHE A 332 10.36 -16.41 -4.36
N TYR A 333 9.81 -15.48 -5.13
CA TYR A 333 8.50 -14.89 -4.86
C TYR A 333 7.82 -14.49 -6.17
N TRP A 334 6.49 -14.48 -6.15
CA TRP A 334 5.69 -14.06 -7.28
C TRP A 334 5.06 -12.70 -7.03
N VAL A 335 5.11 -11.85 -8.02
CA VAL A 335 4.44 -10.55 -7.97
C VAL A 335 3.56 -10.33 -9.18
N LYS A 336 2.40 -9.69 -8.97
CA LYS A 336 1.65 -9.04 -10.02
C LYS A 336 2.17 -7.61 -10.12
N ALA A 337 2.83 -7.29 -11.24
CA ALA A 337 3.51 -6.02 -11.45
C ALA A 337 2.73 -5.11 -12.42
N ILE A 338 2.74 -3.82 -12.12
CA ILE A 338 2.31 -2.73 -12.98
C ILE A 338 3.53 -1.84 -13.15
N VAL A 339 3.97 -1.61 -14.38
CA VAL A 339 5.14 -0.77 -14.68
C VAL A 339 4.70 0.37 -15.60
N GLU A 340 4.97 1.60 -15.17
CA GLU A 340 4.57 2.82 -15.85
C GLU A 340 5.79 3.66 -16.22
N PRO A 341 5.82 4.27 -17.43
CA PRO A 341 6.84 5.23 -17.79
C PRO A 341 6.64 6.57 -17.10
N ASN A 342 7.74 7.17 -16.63
CA ASN A 342 7.78 8.52 -16.08
C ASN A 342 8.20 9.50 -17.17
N PHE A 343 7.49 10.60 -17.31
CA PHE A 343 7.74 11.60 -18.36
C PHE A 343 8.30 12.90 -17.80
N SER A 344 9.25 13.50 -18.52
CA SER A 344 9.69 14.86 -18.28
C SER A 344 8.59 15.86 -18.66
N LYS A 345 8.77 17.14 -18.30
CA LYS A 345 7.87 18.22 -18.75
C LYS A 345 7.78 18.34 -20.28
N ASN A 346 8.77 17.85 -21.00
CA ASN A 346 8.83 17.87 -22.47
C ASN A 346 8.24 16.60 -23.12
N GLY A 347 7.71 15.64 -22.32
CA GLY A 347 7.13 14.40 -22.81
C GLY A 347 8.14 13.28 -23.10
N GLU A 348 9.40 13.41 -22.71
CA GLU A 348 10.42 12.37 -22.86
C GLU A 348 10.37 11.40 -21.68
N ILE A 349 10.61 10.11 -21.96
CA ILE A 349 10.68 9.09 -20.89
C ILE A 349 12.00 9.27 -20.12
N ILE A 350 11.88 9.59 -18.84
CA ILE A 350 13.01 9.78 -17.92
C ILE A 350 13.27 8.58 -17.00
N GLY A 351 12.38 7.59 -17.03
CA GLY A 351 12.48 6.41 -16.20
C GLY A 351 11.18 5.66 -16.11
N PHE A 352 11.10 4.71 -15.17
CA PHE A 352 9.94 3.86 -14.99
C PHE A 352 9.64 3.66 -13.50
N THR A 353 8.35 3.64 -13.15
CA THR A 353 7.89 3.30 -11.80
C THR A 353 7.16 1.97 -11.83
N ALA A 354 7.47 1.10 -10.90
CA ALA A 354 6.82 -0.20 -10.77
C ALA A 354 6.12 -0.34 -9.42
N LEU A 355 4.86 -0.72 -9.48
CA LEU A 355 4.04 -1.13 -8.35
C LEU A 355 3.84 -2.65 -8.40
N ARG A 356 3.97 -3.34 -7.27
CA ARG A 356 3.86 -4.80 -7.21
C ARG A 356 2.99 -5.25 -6.05
N TYR A 357 2.24 -6.31 -6.29
CA TYR A 357 1.48 -7.04 -5.27
C TYR A 357 2.08 -8.42 -5.13
N ASP A 358 2.41 -8.83 -3.92
CA ASP A 358 2.82 -10.20 -3.64
C ASP A 358 1.64 -11.15 -3.87
N ILE A 359 1.86 -12.13 -4.76
CA ILE A 359 0.91 -13.19 -5.10
C ILE A 359 1.51 -14.57 -4.85
N THR A 360 2.59 -14.65 -4.06
CA THR A 360 3.31 -15.91 -3.80
C THR A 360 2.42 -16.97 -3.20
N ASP A 361 1.68 -16.64 -2.14
CA ASP A 361 0.75 -17.57 -1.48
C ASP A 361 -0.35 -18.03 -2.43
N LYS A 362 -0.89 -17.10 -3.23
CA LYS A 362 -1.90 -17.43 -4.24
C LYS A 362 -1.35 -18.46 -5.25
N LYS A 363 -0.13 -18.23 -5.77
CA LYS A 363 0.52 -19.14 -6.70
C LYS A 363 0.85 -20.49 -6.07
N MET A 364 1.27 -20.50 -4.79
CA MET A 364 1.50 -21.74 -4.06
C MET A 364 0.20 -22.54 -3.87
N ILE A 365 -0.90 -21.88 -3.52
CA ILE A 365 -2.21 -22.51 -3.42
C ILE A 365 -2.65 -23.08 -4.78
N GLU A 366 -2.47 -22.33 -5.87
CA GLU A 366 -2.74 -22.80 -7.23
C GLU A 366 -1.93 -24.08 -7.53
N ILE A 367 -0.62 -24.10 -7.26
CA ILE A 367 0.26 -25.24 -7.48
C ILE A 367 -0.18 -26.45 -6.62
N ILE A 368 -0.40 -26.25 -5.32
CA ILE A 368 -0.83 -27.31 -4.41
C ILE A 368 -2.19 -27.89 -4.83
N SER A 369 -3.08 -27.04 -5.33
CA SER A 369 -4.41 -27.47 -5.80
C SER A 369 -4.38 -28.36 -7.04
N ILE A 370 -3.35 -28.27 -7.88
CA ILE A 370 -3.24 -29.01 -9.14
C ILE A 370 -2.18 -30.12 -9.12
N THR A 371 -1.36 -30.21 -8.07
CA THR A 371 -0.32 -31.27 -7.94
C THR A 371 -0.69 -32.31 -6.90
N ASP A 372 -0.14 -33.52 -7.06
CA ASP A 372 -0.20 -34.57 -6.05
C ASP A 372 0.84 -34.30 -4.94
N GLY A 373 0.42 -34.35 -3.69
CA GLY A 373 1.26 -33.97 -2.55
C GLY A 373 2.49 -34.85 -2.34
N LEU A 374 2.45 -36.13 -2.75
CA LEU A 374 3.56 -37.08 -2.62
C LEU A 374 4.52 -36.98 -3.81
N THR A 375 3.99 -37.04 -5.02
CA THR A 375 4.78 -37.23 -6.25
C THR A 375 5.11 -35.92 -6.97
N GLN A 376 4.48 -34.81 -6.62
CA GLN A 376 4.68 -33.48 -7.20
C GLN A 376 4.41 -33.38 -8.73
N ILE A 377 3.78 -34.38 -9.33
CA ILE A 377 3.20 -34.31 -10.67
C ILE A 377 1.73 -33.86 -10.56
N TYR A 378 1.07 -33.63 -11.67
CA TYR A 378 -0.32 -33.20 -11.64
C TYR A 378 -1.26 -34.23 -11.03
N ASN A 379 -2.28 -33.75 -10.29
CA ASN A 379 -3.26 -34.60 -9.65
C ASN A 379 -4.48 -34.90 -10.55
N ARG A 380 -5.38 -35.77 -10.08
CA ARG A 380 -6.63 -36.14 -10.74
C ARG A 380 -7.49 -34.94 -11.11
N ARG A 381 -7.61 -33.99 -10.17
CA ARG A 381 -8.43 -32.79 -10.40
C ARG A 381 -7.93 -32.00 -11.61
N TYR A 382 -6.63 -31.79 -11.71
CA TYR A 382 -6.04 -31.06 -12.83
C TYR A 382 -6.17 -31.83 -14.16
N PHE A 383 -6.13 -33.17 -14.11
CA PHE A 383 -6.44 -34.01 -15.28
C PHE A 383 -7.88 -33.75 -15.76
N ASP A 384 -8.88 -33.83 -14.88
CA ASP A 384 -10.29 -33.66 -15.21
C ASP A 384 -10.58 -32.26 -15.77
N GLU A 385 -9.87 -31.24 -15.31
CA GLU A 385 -9.99 -29.86 -15.80
C GLU A 385 -9.27 -29.59 -17.13
N THR A 386 -8.14 -30.29 -17.38
CA THR A 386 -7.21 -29.95 -18.48
C THR A 386 -7.38 -30.85 -19.70
N PHE A 387 -7.65 -32.12 -19.50
CA PHE A 387 -7.80 -33.10 -20.60
C PHE A 387 -8.83 -32.68 -21.64
N PRO A 388 -10.05 -32.20 -21.29
CA PRO A 388 -11.00 -31.69 -22.28
C PRO A 388 -10.47 -30.47 -23.06
N LYS A 389 -9.64 -29.64 -22.45
CA LYS A 389 -9.04 -28.48 -23.12
C LYS A 389 -8.00 -28.89 -24.15
N ILE A 390 -7.20 -29.93 -23.82
CA ILE A 390 -6.20 -30.51 -24.73
C ILE A 390 -6.92 -31.07 -25.97
N ILE A 391 -7.98 -31.86 -25.78
CA ILE A 391 -8.79 -32.43 -26.87
C ILE A 391 -9.34 -31.29 -27.76
N ASN A 392 -9.93 -30.24 -27.17
CA ASN A 392 -10.47 -29.12 -27.91
C ASN A 392 -9.40 -28.32 -28.68
N SER A 393 -8.17 -28.23 -28.15
CA SER A 393 -7.04 -27.62 -28.86
C SER A 393 -6.58 -28.47 -30.04
N ALA A 394 -6.46 -29.77 -29.85
CA ALA A 394 -6.02 -30.71 -30.85
C ALA A 394 -7.05 -30.84 -31.99
N LYS A 395 -8.36 -30.74 -31.71
CA LYS A 395 -9.43 -30.69 -32.74
C LYS A 395 -9.19 -29.58 -33.75
N ARG A 396 -8.74 -28.41 -33.32
CA ARG A 396 -8.46 -27.26 -34.19
C ARG A 396 -7.25 -27.47 -35.09
N LYS A 397 -6.30 -28.32 -34.67
CA LYS A 397 -5.04 -28.59 -35.37
C LYS A 397 -5.07 -29.91 -36.14
N ASN A 398 -6.14 -30.69 -35.98
CA ASN A 398 -6.31 -32.06 -36.56
C ASN A 398 -5.15 -33.00 -36.12
N GLU A 399 -4.72 -32.93 -34.86
CA GLU A 399 -3.66 -33.74 -34.27
C GLU A 399 -4.21 -34.97 -33.57
N LEU A 400 -3.38 -36.03 -33.47
CA LEU A 400 -3.68 -37.18 -32.63
C LEU A 400 -3.43 -36.85 -31.16
N VAL A 401 -4.38 -37.20 -30.30
CA VAL A 401 -4.24 -37.14 -28.85
C VAL A 401 -4.06 -38.53 -28.31
N CYS A 402 -3.04 -38.73 -27.52
CA CYS A 402 -2.68 -39.97 -26.87
C CYS A 402 -2.93 -39.85 -25.36
N PHE A 403 -3.69 -40.79 -24.84
CA PHE A 403 -3.93 -40.98 -23.43
C PHE A 403 -3.37 -42.33 -23.00
N LEU A 404 -2.25 -42.33 -22.30
CA LEU A 404 -1.57 -43.49 -21.75
C LEU A 404 -1.93 -43.61 -20.29
N PHE A 405 -2.77 -44.59 -19.95
CA PHE A 405 -3.16 -44.89 -18.57
C PHE A 405 -2.35 -46.08 -18.07
N MET A 406 -1.83 -46.04 -16.84
CA MET A 406 -0.91 -47.04 -16.35
C MET A 406 -1.06 -47.26 -14.86
N ASP A 407 -0.64 -48.46 -14.44
CA ASP A 407 -0.69 -48.90 -13.06
C ASP A 407 0.60 -49.71 -12.73
N ILE A 408 1.13 -49.56 -11.54
CA ILE A 408 2.35 -50.23 -11.12
C ILE A 408 2.03 -51.69 -10.81
N ASP A 409 2.70 -52.60 -11.50
CA ASP A 409 2.46 -54.02 -11.35
C ASP A 409 2.80 -54.52 -9.94
N HIS A 410 1.83 -55.25 -9.33
CA HIS A 410 1.95 -55.85 -8.00
C HIS A 410 2.28 -54.85 -6.86
N PHE A 411 1.90 -53.59 -6.95
CA PHE A 411 2.26 -52.56 -5.97
C PHE A 411 1.74 -52.87 -4.57
N LYS A 412 0.55 -53.44 -4.45
CA LYS A 412 0.05 -53.90 -3.15
C LYS A 412 1.00 -54.93 -2.50
N GLN A 413 1.45 -55.93 -3.28
CA GLN A 413 2.41 -56.91 -2.77
C GLN A 413 3.75 -56.29 -2.39
N TYR A 414 4.17 -55.26 -3.14
CA TYR A 414 5.35 -54.48 -2.79
C TYR A 414 5.19 -53.85 -1.41
N ASN A 415 4.08 -53.13 -1.18
CA ASN A 415 3.81 -52.48 0.12
C ASN A 415 3.72 -53.49 1.26
N ASP A 416 3.06 -54.64 1.03
CA ASP A 416 2.89 -55.68 2.04
C ASP A 416 4.24 -56.29 2.49
N ASN A 417 5.23 -56.36 1.58
CA ASN A 417 6.54 -56.95 1.85
C ASN A 417 7.64 -55.95 2.23
N TYR A 418 7.63 -54.72 1.65
CA TYR A 418 8.70 -53.74 1.87
C TYR A 418 8.25 -52.56 2.74
N GLY A 419 6.96 -52.45 3.04
CA GLY A 419 6.36 -51.36 3.83
C GLY A 419 5.98 -50.13 3.01
N HIS A 420 5.01 -49.37 3.54
CA HIS A 420 4.46 -48.20 2.85
C HIS A 420 5.49 -47.11 2.55
N GLN A 421 6.49 -46.91 3.42
CA GLN A 421 7.54 -45.90 3.15
C GLN A 421 8.34 -46.23 1.87
N LYS A 422 8.65 -47.50 1.66
CA LYS A 422 9.30 -47.96 0.42
C LYS A 422 8.38 -47.83 -0.79
N GLY A 423 7.07 -48.06 -0.61
CA GLY A 423 6.07 -47.81 -1.62
C GLY A 423 6.01 -46.34 -2.03
N ASP A 424 6.07 -45.43 -1.06
CA ASP A 424 6.10 -43.99 -1.34
C ASP A 424 7.36 -43.59 -2.13
N GLU A 425 8.54 -44.16 -1.79
CA GLU A 425 9.77 -43.97 -2.57
C GLU A 425 9.60 -44.45 -4.04
N VAL A 426 8.92 -45.58 -4.24
CA VAL A 426 8.61 -46.10 -5.60
C VAL A 426 7.71 -45.11 -6.35
N LEU A 427 6.63 -44.63 -5.73
CA LEU A 427 5.71 -43.69 -6.35
C LEU A 427 6.42 -42.38 -6.75
N ILE A 428 7.30 -41.86 -5.91
CA ILE A 428 8.10 -40.66 -6.18
C ILE A 428 9.05 -40.91 -7.37
N ASN A 429 9.79 -42.02 -7.36
CA ASN A 429 10.73 -42.32 -8.45
C ASN A 429 10.00 -42.63 -9.75
N PHE A 430 8.84 -43.30 -9.70
CA PHE A 430 7.99 -43.54 -10.85
C PHE A 430 7.50 -42.21 -11.50
N ALA A 431 6.96 -41.32 -10.69
CA ALA A 431 6.53 -40.00 -11.17
C ALA A 431 7.68 -39.19 -11.77
N LYS A 432 8.87 -39.25 -11.15
CA LYS A 432 10.08 -38.62 -11.69
C LYS A 432 10.47 -39.20 -13.03
N CYS A 433 10.48 -40.53 -13.16
CA CYS A 433 10.77 -41.23 -14.42
C CYS A 433 9.79 -40.81 -15.52
N LEU A 434 8.48 -40.71 -15.23
CA LEU A 434 7.51 -40.21 -16.18
C LEU A 434 7.81 -38.78 -16.61
N LYS A 435 8.07 -37.87 -15.66
CA LYS A 435 8.37 -36.47 -15.93
C LYS A 435 9.64 -36.32 -16.78
N ASP A 436 10.68 -37.07 -16.47
CA ASP A 436 11.97 -37.04 -17.20
C ASP A 436 11.86 -37.64 -18.61
N SER A 437 10.83 -38.49 -18.86
CA SER A 437 10.55 -39.07 -20.19
C SER A 437 9.81 -38.10 -21.12
N LEU A 438 9.23 -37.00 -20.60
CA LEU A 438 8.52 -36.01 -21.38
C LEU A 438 9.46 -34.92 -21.90
N HIS A 439 9.42 -34.67 -23.21
CA HIS A 439 10.36 -33.73 -23.87
C HIS A 439 9.66 -32.53 -24.50
N ARG A 440 8.33 -32.53 -24.58
CA ARG A 440 7.54 -31.46 -25.22
C ARG A 440 6.77 -30.67 -24.16
N ALA A 441 6.69 -29.36 -24.32
CA ALA A 441 5.99 -28.48 -23.39
C ALA A 441 4.47 -28.76 -23.27
N GLY A 442 3.91 -29.52 -24.20
CA GLY A 442 2.49 -29.89 -24.20
C GLY A 442 2.19 -31.27 -23.59
N ASP A 443 3.22 -32.06 -23.26
CA ASP A 443 3.07 -33.39 -22.67
C ASP A 443 2.89 -33.25 -21.16
N LEU A 444 1.89 -33.94 -20.60
CA LEU A 444 1.53 -33.82 -19.20
C LEU A 444 1.47 -35.20 -18.54
N THR A 445 1.95 -35.28 -17.30
CA THR A 445 1.87 -36.49 -16.48
C THR A 445 1.04 -36.24 -15.22
N PHE A 446 0.25 -37.24 -14.85
CA PHE A 446 -0.73 -37.16 -13.77
C PHE A 446 -0.65 -38.39 -12.87
N ARG A 447 -0.89 -38.21 -11.57
CA ARG A 447 -1.26 -39.27 -10.66
C ARG A 447 -2.76 -39.21 -10.44
N LEU A 448 -3.48 -40.28 -10.84
CA LEU A 448 -4.95 -40.29 -10.81
C LEU A 448 -5.49 -40.86 -9.49
N GLY A 449 -4.68 -41.62 -8.77
CA GLY A 449 -4.97 -42.15 -7.44
C GLY A 449 -4.15 -43.39 -7.14
N GLY A 450 -3.82 -43.65 -5.86
CA GLY A 450 -3.06 -44.81 -5.46
C GLY A 450 -1.78 -45.04 -6.27
N GLU A 451 -1.73 -46.16 -7.02
CA GLU A 451 -0.66 -46.58 -7.94
C GLU A 451 -0.96 -46.28 -9.42
N GLU A 452 -2.05 -45.52 -9.71
CA GLU A 452 -2.50 -45.18 -11.07
C GLU A 452 -1.93 -43.87 -11.54
N PHE A 453 -1.33 -43.89 -12.73
CA PHE A 453 -0.73 -42.72 -13.40
C PHE A 453 -1.25 -42.58 -14.81
N ALA A 454 -1.13 -41.40 -15.36
CA ALA A 454 -1.44 -41.14 -16.76
C ALA A 454 -0.45 -40.17 -17.40
N VAL A 455 -0.25 -40.34 -18.70
CA VAL A 455 0.45 -39.39 -19.58
C VAL A 455 -0.46 -39.00 -20.72
N VAL A 456 -0.58 -37.68 -20.95
CA VAL A 456 -1.30 -37.12 -22.10
C VAL A 456 -0.28 -36.43 -22.99
N TYR A 457 -0.25 -36.81 -24.26
CA TYR A 457 0.66 -36.25 -25.25
C TYR A 457 0.04 -36.19 -26.64
N GLN A 458 0.66 -35.47 -27.55
CA GLN A 458 0.22 -35.33 -28.93
C GLN A 458 1.31 -35.85 -29.88
N THR A 459 0.91 -36.49 -30.96
CA THR A 459 1.82 -37.04 -31.97
C THR A 459 1.23 -36.98 -33.33
N GLU A 460 2.07 -37.17 -34.36
CA GLU A 460 1.67 -37.14 -35.76
C GLU A 460 1.09 -38.49 -36.23
N THR A 461 1.57 -39.59 -35.66
CA THR A 461 1.16 -40.95 -36.07
C THR A 461 0.99 -41.87 -34.88
N LYS A 462 0.18 -42.93 -35.08
CA LYS A 462 -0.09 -43.96 -34.06
C LYS A 462 1.16 -44.79 -33.77
N GLU A 463 2.01 -45.03 -34.77
CA GLU A 463 3.28 -45.78 -34.61
C GLU A 463 4.21 -45.06 -33.63
N LYS A 464 4.39 -43.72 -33.79
CA LYS A 464 5.16 -42.89 -32.86
C LYS A 464 4.56 -42.87 -31.45
N ALA A 465 3.23 -42.92 -31.33
CA ALA A 465 2.57 -43.02 -30.05
C ALA A 465 2.91 -44.33 -29.31
N ILE A 466 2.91 -45.45 -30.05
CA ILE A 466 3.22 -46.77 -29.52
C ILE A 466 4.70 -46.86 -29.13
N GLU A 467 5.57 -46.35 -29.96
CA GLU A 467 7.02 -46.31 -29.70
C GLU A 467 7.32 -45.52 -28.38
N PHE A 468 6.73 -44.35 -28.23
CA PHE A 468 6.90 -43.52 -27.04
C PHE A 468 6.31 -44.19 -25.79
N ALA A 469 5.13 -44.82 -25.86
CA ALA A 469 4.57 -45.55 -24.73
C ALA A 469 5.47 -46.73 -24.30
N ASN A 470 6.07 -47.46 -25.25
CA ASN A 470 7.02 -48.55 -24.96
C ASN A 470 8.33 -47.98 -24.38
N GLN A 471 8.81 -46.84 -24.84
CA GLN A 471 9.98 -46.18 -24.24
C GLN A 471 9.73 -45.81 -22.79
N ILE A 472 8.55 -45.27 -22.44
CA ILE A 472 8.16 -45.00 -21.06
C ILE A 472 8.18 -46.28 -20.23
N ARG A 473 7.57 -47.40 -20.72
CA ARG A 473 7.58 -48.70 -20.06
C ARG A 473 9.00 -49.19 -19.77
N GLU A 474 9.89 -49.09 -20.79
CA GLU A 474 11.29 -49.49 -20.65
C GLU A 474 12.05 -48.60 -19.67
N ASN A 475 11.81 -47.29 -19.69
CA ASN A 475 12.43 -46.36 -18.74
C ASN A 475 12.06 -46.71 -17.29
N ILE A 476 10.78 -47.09 -17.06
CA ILE A 476 10.31 -47.55 -15.74
C ILE A 476 11.04 -48.80 -15.29
N GLU A 477 11.10 -49.85 -16.12
CA GLU A 477 11.82 -51.08 -15.79
C GLU A 477 13.33 -50.84 -15.58
N ASN A 478 13.93 -49.94 -16.37
CA ASN A 478 15.32 -49.52 -16.29
C ASN A 478 15.67 -48.72 -15.04
N MET A 479 14.71 -48.26 -14.24
CA MET A 479 14.99 -47.72 -12.89
C MET A 479 15.61 -48.80 -11.97
N LYS A 480 15.41 -50.10 -12.30
CA LYS A 480 15.94 -51.25 -11.56
C LYS A 480 15.61 -51.21 -10.07
N LEU A 481 14.44 -50.72 -9.71
CA LEU A 481 13.93 -50.78 -8.35
C LEU A 481 13.50 -52.22 -8.09
N THR A 482 14.16 -52.90 -7.16
CA THR A 482 13.96 -54.33 -6.87
C THR A 482 12.55 -54.62 -6.38
N HIS A 483 11.89 -55.62 -6.99
CA HIS A 483 10.60 -56.14 -6.59
C HIS A 483 10.56 -57.68 -6.74
N GLU A 484 11.04 -58.39 -5.73
CA GLU A 484 11.20 -59.88 -5.75
C GLU A 484 9.86 -60.63 -5.90
N TYR A 485 8.75 -59.98 -5.59
CA TYR A 485 7.40 -60.56 -5.66
C TYR A 485 6.65 -60.19 -6.94
N ASN A 486 7.31 -59.54 -7.90
CA ASN A 486 6.72 -59.19 -9.20
C ASN A 486 6.83 -60.39 -10.14
N SER A 487 5.69 -60.90 -10.64
CA SER A 487 5.65 -62.04 -11.57
C SER A 487 6.17 -61.72 -12.98
N ALA A 488 6.28 -60.46 -13.37
CA ALA A 488 6.69 -60.03 -14.72
C ALA A 488 8.20 -59.73 -14.82
N SER A 489 8.85 -59.32 -13.73
CA SER A 489 10.26 -58.94 -13.71
C SER A 489 10.77 -58.97 -12.24
N SER A 490 12.09 -59.00 -12.03
CA SER A 490 12.68 -58.78 -10.72
C SER A 490 12.67 -57.31 -10.27
N TYR A 491 12.10 -56.43 -11.05
CA TYR A 491 12.05 -54.98 -10.83
C TYR A 491 10.62 -54.44 -10.86
N ILE A 492 10.43 -53.21 -10.42
CA ILE A 492 9.18 -52.46 -10.62
C ILE A 492 8.90 -52.34 -12.11
N THR A 493 7.69 -52.71 -12.52
CA THR A 493 7.17 -52.58 -13.87
C THR A 493 5.78 -51.94 -13.86
N ALA A 494 5.27 -51.59 -15.00
CA ALA A 494 3.91 -51.08 -15.15
C ALA A 494 3.19 -51.72 -16.35
N SER A 495 1.92 -52.02 -16.17
CA SER A 495 0.99 -52.32 -17.27
C SER A 495 0.32 -51.05 -17.75
N MET A 496 0.08 -50.97 -19.06
CA MET A 496 -0.38 -49.72 -19.68
C MET A 496 -1.46 -49.96 -20.73
N GLY A 497 -2.48 -49.11 -20.75
CA GLY A 497 -3.48 -48.98 -21.81
C GLY A 497 -3.30 -47.67 -22.57
N LEU A 498 -3.04 -47.71 -23.86
CA LEU A 498 -2.88 -46.57 -24.75
C LEU A 498 -4.09 -46.37 -25.63
N ILE A 499 -4.74 -45.24 -25.52
CA ILE A 499 -5.68 -44.71 -26.48
C ILE A 499 -4.97 -43.66 -27.34
N CYS A 500 -4.91 -43.86 -28.64
CA CYS A 500 -4.40 -42.88 -29.60
C CYS A 500 -5.42 -42.71 -30.71
N LYS A 501 -6.09 -41.56 -30.71
CA LYS A 501 -7.19 -41.25 -31.67
C LYS A 501 -7.07 -39.82 -32.19
N ASN A 502 -7.66 -39.58 -33.36
CA ASN A 502 -7.89 -38.19 -33.77
C ASN A 502 -8.76 -37.50 -32.70
N ALA A 503 -8.46 -36.26 -32.39
CA ALA A 503 -9.17 -35.52 -31.34
C ALA A 503 -10.70 -35.46 -31.59
N ASN A 504 -11.14 -35.53 -32.84
CA ASN A 504 -12.56 -35.57 -33.19
C ASN A 504 -13.26 -36.89 -32.85
N ASP A 505 -12.51 -37.98 -32.72
CA ASP A 505 -13.02 -39.33 -32.45
C ASP A 505 -12.94 -39.69 -30.95
N ILE A 506 -12.41 -38.79 -30.11
CA ILE A 506 -12.36 -39.00 -28.68
C ILE A 506 -13.73 -38.70 -28.08
N THR A 507 -14.27 -39.69 -27.37
CA THR A 507 -15.54 -39.64 -26.65
C THR A 507 -15.33 -39.50 -25.13
N ASP A 508 -16.39 -39.25 -24.39
CA ASP A 508 -16.38 -39.21 -22.92
C ASP A 508 -15.99 -40.55 -22.27
N ASN A 509 -15.97 -41.64 -23.06
CA ASN A 509 -15.61 -42.99 -22.59
C ASN A 509 -14.11 -43.29 -22.66
N VAL A 510 -13.26 -42.37 -23.10
CA VAL A 510 -11.83 -42.59 -23.34
C VAL A 510 -11.10 -43.16 -22.11
N TYR A 511 -11.47 -42.71 -20.90
CA TYR A 511 -10.91 -43.23 -19.65
C TYR A 511 -11.23 -44.72 -19.47
N LYS A 512 -12.50 -45.10 -19.67
CA LYS A 512 -12.95 -46.49 -19.59
C LYS A 512 -12.29 -47.38 -20.65
N GLU A 513 -12.17 -46.87 -21.86
CA GLU A 513 -11.48 -47.60 -22.94
C GLU A 513 -10.01 -47.87 -22.60
N ALA A 514 -9.32 -46.89 -21.99
CA ALA A 514 -7.93 -47.06 -21.55
C ALA A 514 -7.80 -48.01 -20.36
N ASP A 515 -8.76 -47.99 -19.43
CA ASP A 515 -8.83 -48.92 -18.29
C ASP A 515 -9.07 -50.40 -18.75
N ASP A 516 -9.97 -50.60 -19.72
CA ASP A 516 -10.20 -51.93 -20.32
C ASP A 516 -8.90 -52.45 -20.95
N LEU A 517 -8.13 -51.67 -21.65
CA LEU A 517 -6.82 -52.03 -22.22
C LEU A 517 -5.78 -52.28 -21.15
N LEU A 518 -5.75 -51.50 -20.10
CA LEU A 518 -4.88 -51.69 -18.94
C LEU A 518 -5.21 -53.02 -18.25
N TYR A 519 -6.47 -53.33 -18.07
CA TYR A 519 -6.92 -54.60 -17.52
C TYR A 519 -6.48 -55.81 -18.39
N GLU A 520 -6.57 -55.68 -19.71
CA GLU A 520 -6.04 -56.71 -20.63
C GLU A 520 -4.52 -56.87 -20.48
N ALA A 521 -3.78 -55.77 -20.36
CA ALA A 521 -2.33 -55.80 -20.13
C ALA A 521 -2.00 -56.57 -18.84
N LYS A 522 -2.73 -56.30 -17.76
CA LYS A 522 -2.54 -57.00 -16.42
C LYS A 522 -2.87 -58.49 -16.51
N ARG A 523 -3.82 -58.92 -17.37
CA ARG A 523 -4.16 -60.35 -17.54
C ARG A 523 -3.16 -61.11 -18.41
N ASN A 524 -2.49 -60.43 -19.32
CA ASN A 524 -1.58 -61.01 -20.32
C ASN A 524 -0.11 -60.72 -19.93
N VAL A 525 0.43 -61.37 -18.88
CA VAL A 525 1.84 -61.32 -18.48
C VAL A 525 2.31 -60.00 -17.84
N ARG A 526 1.52 -58.91 -17.79
CA ARG A 526 1.90 -57.58 -17.31
C ARG A 526 3.07 -56.97 -18.06
N ASN A 527 3.66 -55.88 -17.55
CA ASN A 527 4.82 -55.18 -18.12
C ASN A 527 4.72 -54.93 -19.63
N GLN A 528 3.57 -54.45 -20.12
CA GLN A 528 3.30 -54.25 -21.52
C GLN A 528 2.35 -53.09 -21.79
N VAL A 529 2.38 -52.61 -23.02
CA VAL A 529 1.45 -51.60 -23.54
C VAL A 529 0.38 -52.29 -24.37
N ARG A 530 -0.91 -52.11 -24.05
CA ARG A 530 -2.04 -52.44 -24.92
C ARG A 530 -2.56 -51.19 -25.58
N VAL A 531 -2.92 -51.29 -26.86
CA VAL A 531 -3.28 -50.17 -27.68
C VAL A 531 -4.68 -50.38 -28.30
N ASN A 532 -5.46 -49.34 -28.38
CA ASN A 532 -6.75 -49.41 -29.09
C ASN A 532 -6.54 -49.81 -30.55
N PRO A 533 -7.47 -50.61 -31.13
CA PRO A 533 -7.43 -51.05 -32.53
C PRO A 533 -7.23 -49.93 -33.54
#